data_b08fe8029cd865412500c8b903253152
#
_entry.id   b08fe8029cd865412500c8b903253152
#
_cell.length_a   1.000
_cell.length_b   1.000
_cell.length_c   1.000
_cell.angle_alpha   90.00
_cell.angle_beta   90.00
_cell.angle_gamma   90.00
#
_symmetry.space_group_name_H-M   'P 1'
#
loop_
_entity.id
_entity.type
_entity.pdbx_description
1 polymer ?
#
loop_
_entity_poly.entity_id
_entity_poly.type
_entity_poly.pdbx_seq_one_letter_code
_entity_poly.pdbx_strand_id
1 'polypeptide(L)'
;MEKEEIIEKLRDDENYYGDFGKQYLSNSDIPALLRNPLAFKEYMGMTTAFLVGGYFHTAILEPAKLKKYRIIEASTRATKKYKEISDGEMCLLQHEVDHIELMQDRLLSNDVCNQLIRNGDIEYEVPNVTNIGGNMWKGKADIVNHDDRMIIDLKTTGNISAFRSSAYKYNYDSQAYIYTQLFKGYDFTFVVIDKTTLQIGVYDCSSSFYQSGQEKVEQANLNYDLFFKLGDTDPNQFLTTETL
;
A
#
# COMPACT_ATOMS: atom_id res chain seq x y z
N MET A 1 9.25 -23.94 -5.34
CA MET A 1 9.34 -22.83 -6.31
C MET A 1 10.46 -21.94 -5.82
N GLU A 2 11.40 -21.61 -6.70
CA GLU A 2 12.50 -20.71 -6.35
C GLU A 2 11.99 -19.27 -6.18
N LYS A 3 12.74 -18.46 -5.45
CA LYS A 3 12.32 -17.09 -5.11
C LYS A 3 12.06 -16.24 -6.36
N GLU A 4 12.90 -16.35 -7.35
CA GLU A 4 12.80 -15.62 -8.62
C GLU A 4 11.52 -15.98 -9.40
N GLU A 5 11.12 -17.26 -9.39
CA GLU A 5 9.88 -17.71 -10.02
C GLU A 5 8.65 -17.15 -9.30
N ILE A 6 8.70 -17.03 -7.98
CA ILE A 6 7.62 -16.44 -7.18
C ILE A 6 7.50 -14.96 -7.52
N ILE A 7 8.62 -14.23 -7.54
CA ILE A 7 8.66 -12.80 -7.87
C ILE A 7 8.10 -12.56 -9.27
N GLU A 8 8.51 -13.37 -10.25
CA GLU A 8 8.02 -13.22 -11.61
C GLU A 8 6.49 -13.41 -11.72
N LYS A 9 5.94 -14.39 -11.01
CA LYS A 9 4.48 -14.56 -10.92
C LYS A 9 3.78 -13.39 -10.23
N LEU A 10 4.40 -12.81 -9.20
CA LEU A 10 3.84 -11.68 -8.46
C LEU A 10 3.88 -10.34 -9.24
N ARG A 11 4.57 -10.28 -10.39
CA ARG A 11 4.51 -9.11 -11.29
C ARG A 11 3.13 -8.93 -11.90
N ASP A 12 2.40 -10.01 -12.08
CA ASP A 12 1.02 -9.98 -12.54
C ASP A 12 0.07 -9.60 -11.39
N ASP A 13 -0.75 -8.58 -11.59
CA ASP A 13 -1.70 -8.09 -10.58
C ASP A 13 -2.74 -9.15 -10.19
N GLU A 14 -3.20 -9.99 -11.13
CA GLU A 14 -4.16 -11.06 -10.83
C GLU A 14 -3.53 -12.11 -9.91
N ASN A 15 -2.27 -12.45 -10.13
CA ASN A 15 -1.52 -13.32 -9.23
C ASN A 15 -1.21 -12.64 -7.90
N TYR A 16 -0.82 -11.35 -7.91
CA TYR A 16 -0.44 -10.63 -6.69
C TYR A 16 -1.60 -10.50 -5.70
N TYR A 17 -2.78 -10.13 -6.19
CA TYR A 17 -3.98 -9.94 -5.35
C TYR A 17 -4.88 -11.19 -5.27
N GLY A 18 -4.68 -12.16 -6.16
CA GLY A 18 -5.43 -13.41 -6.21
C GLY A 18 -4.92 -14.49 -5.26
N ASP A 19 -5.39 -15.71 -5.46
CA ASP A 19 -5.12 -16.83 -4.56
C ASP A 19 -3.64 -17.19 -4.45
N PHE A 20 -2.86 -16.98 -5.50
CA PHE A 20 -1.42 -17.20 -5.45
C PHE A 20 -0.75 -16.23 -4.46
N GLY A 21 -1.06 -14.95 -4.54
CA GLY A 21 -0.49 -13.94 -3.67
C GLY A 21 -1.01 -14.01 -2.23
N LYS A 22 -2.25 -14.49 -2.03
CA LYS A 22 -2.83 -14.67 -0.69
C LYS A 22 -2.12 -15.72 0.17
N GLN A 23 -1.27 -16.57 -0.43
CA GLN A 23 -0.42 -17.52 0.32
C GLN A 23 0.67 -16.83 1.15
N TYR A 24 0.97 -15.58 0.84
CA TYR A 24 1.99 -14.76 1.52
C TYR A 24 1.34 -13.73 2.42
N LEU A 25 1.98 -13.45 3.56
CA LEU A 25 1.61 -12.30 4.39
C LEU A 25 2.05 -10.99 3.72
N SER A 26 1.37 -9.91 4.06
CA SER A 26 1.67 -8.57 3.55
C SER A 26 1.30 -7.51 4.58
N ASN A 27 1.72 -6.27 4.38
CA ASN A 27 1.39 -5.18 5.31
C ASN A 27 -0.13 -4.99 5.50
N SER A 28 -0.94 -5.28 4.49
CA SER A 28 -2.41 -5.21 4.60
C SER A 28 -3.02 -6.22 5.58
N ASP A 29 -2.28 -7.25 5.96
CA ASP A 29 -2.73 -8.26 6.92
C ASP A 29 -2.50 -7.83 8.38
N ILE A 30 -1.62 -6.86 8.62
CA ILE A 30 -1.26 -6.37 9.96
C ILE A 30 -2.49 -5.95 10.79
N PRO A 31 -3.43 -5.11 10.28
CA PRO A 31 -4.59 -4.73 11.07
C PRO A 31 -5.45 -5.91 11.54
N ALA A 32 -5.65 -6.90 10.67
CA ALA A 32 -6.43 -8.08 11.01
C ALA A 32 -5.70 -8.93 12.06
N LEU A 33 -4.43 -9.24 11.81
CA LEU A 33 -3.63 -10.08 12.71
C LEU A 33 -3.46 -9.47 14.10
N LEU A 34 -3.38 -8.13 14.20
CA LEU A 34 -3.20 -7.45 15.49
C LEU A 34 -4.49 -7.15 16.24
N ARG A 35 -5.63 -6.97 15.55
CA ARG A 35 -6.84 -6.42 16.17
C ARG A 35 -8.10 -7.25 15.97
N ASN A 36 -8.18 -8.00 14.88
CA ASN A 36 -9.35 -8.81 14.55
C ASN A 36 -8.97 -9.98 13.63
N PRO A 37 -8.38 -11.05 14.15
CA PRO A 37 -7.98 -12.22 13.37
C PRO A 37 -9.09 -12.82 12.52
N LEU A 38 -10.36 -12.67 12.90
CA LEU A 38 -11.50 -13.12 12.09
C LEU A 38 -11.61 -12.42 10.74
N ALA A 39 -11.04 -11.21 10.60
CA ALA A 39 -11.01 -10.47 9.35
C ALA A 39 -9.75 -10.79 8.48
N PHE A 40 -8.94 -11.76 8.88
CA PHE A 40 -7.73 -12.13 8.14
C PHE A 40 -8.07 -12.70 6.77
N LYS A 41 -7.51 -12.07 5.72
CA LYS A 41 -7.78 -12.38 4.29
C LYS A 41 -9.23 -12.22 3.85
N GLU A 42 -10.10 -11.63 4.67
CA GLU A 42 -11.46 -11.29 4.28
C GLU A 42 -11.45 -10.18 3.21
N TYR A 43 -12.33 -10.31 2.22
CA TYR A 43 -12.48 -9.28 1.20
C TYR A 43 -13.28 -8.09 1.73
N MET A 44 -12.62 -6.96 1.91
CA MET A 44 -13.23 -5.73 2.44
C MET A 44 -14.02 -4.92 1.41
N GLY A 45 -14.09 -5.37 0.17
CA GLY A 45 -14.72 -4.62 -0.94
C GLY A 45 -13.87 -3.46 -1.46
N MET A 46 -14.21 -2.99 -2.67
CA MET A 46 -13.61 -1.80 -3.26
C MET A 46 -14.18 -0.55 -2.59
N THR A 47 -13.35 0.32 -2.05
CA THR A 47 -13.75 1.63 -1.52
C THR A 47 -13.36 2.75 -2.48
N THR A 48 -14.04 3.90 -2.38
CA THR A 48 -13.65 5.10 -3.14
C THR A 48 -12.20 5.48 -2.88
N ALA A 49 -11.75 5.35 -1.63
CA ALA A 49 -10.37 5.68 -1.27
C ALA A 49 -9.35 4.77 -1.97
N PHE A 50 -9.62 3.47 -2.05
CA PHE A 50 -8.77 2.52 -2.79
C PHE A 50 -8.79 2.79 -4.30
N LEU A 51 -9.96 3.07 -4.87
CA LEU A 51 -10.07 3.35 -6.31
C LEU A 51 -9.32 4.63 -6.70
N VAL A 52 -9.54 5.72 -5.95
CA VAL A 52 -8.88 7.01 -6.18
C VAL A 52 -7.37 6.91 -5.92
N GLY A 53 -6.96 6.25 -4.83
CA GLY A 53 -5.55 6.01 -4.52
C GLY A 53 -4.87 5.16 -5.59
N GLY A 54 -5.52 4.07 -6.02
CA GLY A 54 -5.00 3.20 -7.09
C GLY A 54 -4.83 3.95 -8.42
N TYR A 55 -5.79 4.83 -8.78
CA TYR A 55 -5.65 5.66 -9.98
C TYR A 55 -4.47 6.63 -9.86
N PHE A 56 -4.29 7.28 -8.69
CA PHE A 56 -3.16 8.18 -8.44
C PHE A 56 -1.81 7.46 -8.62
N HIS A 57 -1.63 6.27 -8.02
CA HIS A 57 -0.42 5.46 -8.21
C HIS A 57 -0.23 5.08 -9.68
N THR A 58 -1.28 4.57 -10.34
CA THR A 58 -1.22 4.16 -11.75
C THR A 58 -0.86 5.34 -12.66
N ALA A 59 -1.40 6.54 -12.40
CA ALA A 59 -1.11 7.73 -13.19
C ALA A 59 0.37 8.13 -13.14
N ILE A 60 1.01 7.94 -12.00
CA ILE A 60 2.42 8.28 -11.81
C ILE A 60 3.32 7.14 -12.27
N LEU A 61 3.03 5.90 -11.86
CA LEU A 61 3.97 4.77 -11.99
C LEU A 61 3.79 4.00 -13.29
N GLU A 62 2.55 3.79 -13.73
CA GLU A 62 2.21 2.94 -14.88
C GLU A 62 1.13 3.56 -15.77
N PRO A 63 1.34 4.76 -16.36
CA PRO A 63 0.30 5.51 -17.07
C PRO A 63 -0.34 4.74 -18.23
N ALA A 64 0.37 3.77 -18.81
CA ALA A 64 -0.18 2.91 -19.86
C ALA A 64 -1.36 2.02 -19.36
N LYS A 65 -1.44 1.78 -18.06
CA LYS A 65 -2.53 1.01 -17.42
C LYS A 65 -3.77 1.85 -17.09
N LEU A 66 -3.76 3.17 -17.26
CA LEU A 66 -4.92 4.04 -16.95
C LEU A 66 -6.19 3.65 -17.69
N LYS A 67 -6.05 3.10 -18.89
CA LYS A 67 -7.18 2.61 -19.72
C LYS A 67 -8.05 1.54 -19.05
N LYS A 68 -7.58 0.91 -17.97
CA LYS A 68 -8.36 -0.09 -17.20
C LYS A 68 -9.45 0.56 -16.33
N TYR A 69 -9.33 1.84 -16.04
CA TYR A 69 -10.29 2.53 -15.18
C TYR A 69 -11.47 3.07 -15.96
N ARG A 70 -12.67 2.84 -15.43
CA ARG A 70 -13.90 3.45 -15.96
C ARG A 70 -14.13 4.79 -15.29
N ILE A 71 -14.31 5.83 -16.09
CA ILE A 71 -14.52 7.20 -15.63
C ILE A 71 -15.91 7.64 -16.09
N ILE A 72 -16.67 8.23 -15.18
CA ILE A 72 -18.04 8.70 -15.45
C ILE A 72 -18.16 10.18 -15.13
N GLU A 73 -18.67 10.93 -16.09
CA GLU A 73 -19.00 12.34 -15.91
C GLU A 73 -20.34 12.48 -15.17
N ALA A 74 -20.25 12.59 -13.85
CA ALA A 74 -21.37 12.80 -12.96
C ALA A 74 -20.92 13.60 -11.72
N SER A 75 -21.82 14.33 -11.09
CA SER A 75 -21.50 15.12 -9.89
C SER A 75 -21.25 14.23 -8.66
N THR A 76 -21.97 13.13 -8.54
CA THR A 76 -21.81 12.14 -7.46
C THR A 76 -22.21 10.74 -7.93
N ARG A 77 -21.77 9.73 -7.19
CA ARG A 77 -22.17 8.32 -7.40
C ARG A 77 -23.64 8.05 -7.10
N ALA A 78 -24.35 8.98 -6.44
CA ALA A 78 -25.78 8.83 -6.14
C ALA A 78 -26.69 9.21 -7.31
N THR A 79 -26.17 9.89 -8.35
CA THR A 79 -26.98 10.35 -9.49
C THR A 79 -27.51 9.17 -10.32
N LYS A 80 -28.69 9.39 -10.96
CA LYS A 80 -29.29 8.42 -11.86
C LYS A 80 -28.34 8.07 -13.02
N LYS A 81 -27.75 9.11 -13.64
CA LYS A 81 -26.75 8.97 -14.71
C LYS A 81 -25.60 8.03 -14.31
N TYR A 82 -25.04 8.23 -13.11
CA TYR A 82 -23.94 7.39 -12.65
C TYR A 82 -24.38 5.92 -12.49
N LYS A 83 -25.51 5.68 -11.82
CA LYS A 83 -26.02 4.33 -11.58
C LYS A 83 -26.34 3.56 -12.86
N GLU A 84 -26.88 4.24 -13.86
CA GLU A 84 -27.17 3.64 -15.17
C GLU A 84 -25.89 3.27 -15.95
N ILE A 85 -24.85 4.10 -15.88
CA ILE A 85 -23.60 3.87 -16.62
C ILE A 85 -22.70 2.88 -15.89
N SER A 86 -22.62 2.95 -14.55
CA SER A 86 -21.72 2.12 -13.74
C SER A 86 -22.13 0.65 -13.69
N ASP A 87 -23.41 0.36 -13.90
CA ASP A 87 -23.98 -0.99 -13.83
C ASP A 87 -23.62 -1.74 -12.53
N GLY A 88 -23.63 -1.01 -11.41
CA GLY A 88 -23.29 -1.53 -10.08
C GLY A 88 -21.80 -1.57 -9.76
N GLU A 89 -20.92 -1.29 -10.71
CA GLU A 89 -19.49 -1.21 -10.48
C GLU A 89 -19.10 0.14 -9.85
N MET A 90 -18.01 0.13 -9.07
CA MET A 90 -17.45 1.37 -8.56
C MET A 90 -16.52 2.00 -9.61
N CYS A 91 -16.94 3.14 -10.19
CA CYS A 91 -16.20 3.87 -11.19
C CYS A 91 -15.69 5.22 -10.63
N LEU A 92 -14.63 5.75 -11.23
CA LEU A 92 -14.14 7.11 -10.95
C LEU A 92 -15.11 8.15 -11.50
N LEU A 93 -15.15 9.29 -10.82
CA LEU A 93 -15.82 10.49 -11.32
C LEU A 93 -14.79 11.37 -12.04
N GLN A 94 -15.22 12.09 -13.10
CA GLN A 94 -14.32 12.94 -13.87
C GLN A 94 -13.58 13.94 -12.98
N HIS A 95 -14.27 14.62 -12.07
CA HIS A 95 -13.64 15.58 -11.17
C HIS A 95 -12.62 14.95 -10.19
N GLU A 96 -12.73 13.65 -9.88
CA GLU A 96 -11.70 12.93 -9.10
C GLU A 96 -10.45 12.74 -9.95
N VAL A 97 -10.62 12.41 -11.22
CA VAL A 97 -9.51 12.29 -12.18
C VAL A 97 -8.82 13.64 -12.39
N ASP A 98 -9.59 14.71 -12.66
CA ASP A 98 -9.05 16.05 -12.85
C ASP A 98 -8.22 16.48 -11.62
N HIS A 99 -8.70 16.15 -10.43
CA HIS A 99 -7.99 16.45 -9.18
C HIS A 99 -6.72 15.62 -9.01
N ILE A 100 -6.72 14.34 -9.42
CA ILE A 100 -5.53 13.49 -9.40
C ILE A 100 -4.49 13.99 -10.40
N GLU A 101 -4.89 14.42 -11.58
CA GLU A 101 -3.99 15.03 -12.56
C GLU A 101 -3.32 16.28 -11.99
N LEU A 102 -4.07 17.13 -11.28
CA LEU A 102 -3.51 18.28 -10.59
C LEU A 102 -2.50 17.90 -9.51
N MET A 103 -2.77 16.85 -8.72
CA MET A 103 -1.82 16.33 -7.73
C MET A 103 -0.56 15.77 -8.40
N GLN A 104 -0.71 15.04 -9.49
CA GLN A 104 0.40 14.49 -10.28
C GLN A 104 1.29 15.60 -10.83
N ASP A 105 0.69 16.61 -11.46
CA ASP A 105 1.41 17.78 -11.99
C ASP A 105 2.18 18.50 -10.88
N ARG A 106 1.54 18.66 -9.72
CA ARG A 106 2.16 19.30 -8.57
C ARG A 106 3.37 18.53 -8.04
N LEU A 107 3.28 17.19 -7.97
CA LEU A 107 4.40 16.34 -7.56
C LEU A 107 5.54 16.38 -8.58
N LEU A 108 5.23 16.17 -9.85
CA LEU A 108 6.25 16.06 -10.91
C LEU A 108 6.87 17.41 -11.30
N SER A 109 6.20 18.54 -10.99
CA SER A 109 6.77 19.88 -11.13
C SER A 109 7.69 20.29 -9.98
N ASN A 110 7.72 19.53 -8.90
CA ASN A 110 8.66 19.74 -7.80
C ASN A 110 9.97 19.01 -8.11
N ASP A 111 11.09 19.74 -8.18
CA ASP A 111 12.38 19.19 -8.59
C ASP A 111 12.82 18.01 -7.72
N VAL A 112 12.64 18.10 -6.39
CA VAL A 112 13.03 17.02 -5.45
C VAL A 112 12.17 15.78 -5.68
N CYS A 113 10.86 15.92 -5.79
CA CYS A 113 9.97 14.80 -6.05
C CYS A 113 10.19 14.19 -7.43
N ASN A 114 10.38 15.02 -8.43
CA ASN A 114 10.67 14.56 -9.79
C ASN A 114 11.98 13.76 -9.82
N GLN A 115 13.02 14.25 -9.14
CA GLN A 115 14.27 13.52 -9.00
C GLN A 115 14.08 12.17 -8.32
N LEU A 116 13.37 12.11 -7.21
CA LEU A 116 13.10 10.86 -6.51
C LEU A 116 12.28 9.87 -7.35
N ILE A 117 11.31 10.37 -8.11
CA ILE A 117 10.34 9.52 -8.84
C ILE A 117 10.85 9.11 -10.23
N ARG A 118 11.74 9.89 -10.87
CA ARG A 118 12.09 9.75 -12.30
C ARG A 118 13.56 9.60 -12.62
N ASN A 119 14.46 9.97 -11.71
CA ASN A 119 15.88 9.98 -12.00
C ASN A 119 16.61 8.76 -11.44
N GLY A 120 17.55 8.26 -12.22
CA GLY A 120 18.42 7.15 -11.87
C GLY A 120 17.97 5.81 -12.47
N ASP A 121 18.56 4.74 -11.98
CA ASP A 121 18.15 3.37 -12.30
C ASP A 121 16.92 3.01 -11.45
N ILE A 122 15.73 3.23 -12.03
CA ILE A 122 14.45 3.15 -11.34
C ILE A 122 13.58 2.04 -11.93
N GLU A 123 13.02 1.22 -11.04
CA GLU A 123 11.94 0.29 -11.34
C GLU A 123 10.65 0.68 -10.59
N TYR A 124 9.49 0.45 -11.25
CA TYR A 124 8.16 0.71 -10.68
C TYR A 124 7.41 -0.57 -10.40
N GLU A 125 6.53 -0.54 -9.38
CA GLU A 125 5.64 -1.64 -9.02
C GLU A 125 6.40 -2.98 -8.86
N VAL A 126 7.49 -2.96 -8.10
CA VAL A 126 8.42 -4.08 -7.97
C VAL A 126 7.98 -5.04 -6.86
N PRO A 127 7.49 -6.23 -7.17
CA PRO A 127 7.18 -7.23 -6.16
C PRO A 127 8.44 -7.86 -5.60
N ASN A 128 8.39 -8.24 -4.33
CA ASN A 128 9.41 -9.08 -3.71
C ASN A 128 8.78 -9.97 -2.64
N VAL A 129 9.50 -11.02 -2.26
CA VAL A 129 9.09 -11.98 -1.24
C VAL A 129 10.30 -12.38 -0.41
N THR A 130 10.10 -12.51 0.92
CA THR A 130 11.16 -12.99 1.82
C THR A 130 10.57 -13.61 3.07
N ASN A 131 11.39 -14.39 3.79
CA ASN A 131 11.02 -14.89 5.11
C ASN A 131 11.30 -13.82 6.17
N ILE A 132 10.29 -13.51 7.00
CA ILE A 132 10.41 -12.64 8.16
C ILE A 132 9.82 -13.38 9.36
N GLY A 133 10.62 -13.71 10.34
CA GLY A 133 10.17 -14.36 11.56
C GLY A 133 9.52 -15.74 11.35
N GLY A 134 9.95 -16.51 10.34
CA GLY A 134 9.45 -17.86 10.06
C GLY A 134 8.25 -17.92 9.10
N ASN A 135 7.74 -16.78 8.66
CA ASN A 135 6.64 -16.68 7.70
C ASN A 135 7.06 -15.95 6.43
N MET A 136 6.45 -16.32 5.30
CA MET A 136 6.73 -15.71 4.01
C MET A 136 5.90 -14.44 3.83
N TRP A 137 6.58 -13.33 3.63
CA TRP A 137 6.00 -12.00 3.42
C TRP A 137 6.25 -11.53 2.01
N LYS A 138 5.26 -10.88 1.41
CA LYS A 138 5.37 -10.18 0.13
C LYS A 138 5.13 -8.69 0.28
N GLY A 139 5.66 -7.92 -0.65
CA GLY A 139 5.35 -6.51 -0.86
C GLY A 139 5.56 -6.16 -2.32
N LYS A 140 4.94 -5.09 -2.79
CA LYS A 140 5.16 -4.49 -4.10
C LYS A 140 5.56 -3.04 -3.88
N ALA A 141 6.83 -2.72 -4.09
CA ALA A 141 7.35 -1.37 -3.92
C ALA A 141 6.87 -0.48 -5.06
N ASP A 142 6.33 0.69 -4.73
CA ASP A 142 5.91 1.67 -5.73
C ASP A 142 7.08 2.04 -6.64
N ILE A 143 8.22 2.39 -6.03
CA ILE A 143 9.43 2.80 -6.72
C ILE A 143 10.64 2.19 -6.00
N VAL A 144 11.53 1.56 -6.78
CA VAL A 144 12.84 1.13 -6.32
C VAL A 144 13.90 1.91 -7.09
N ASN A 145 14.68 2.73 -6.41
CA ASN A 145 15.83 3.43 -6.96
C ASN A 145 17.10 2.66 -6.61
N HIS A 146 17.73 2.05 -7.60
CA HIS A 146 18.90 1.20 -7.42
C HIS A 146 20.19 2.00 -7.22
N ASP A 147 20.29 3.19 -7.80
CA ASP A 147 21.46 4.07 -7.64
C ASP A 147 21.58 4.56 -6.19
N ASP A 148 20.48 5.04 -5.62
CA ASP A 148 20.43 5.58 -4.26
C ASP A 148 20.14 4.51 -3.20
N ARG A 149 19.84 3.27 -3.62
CA ARG A 149 19.36 2.18 -2.76
C ARG A 149 18.19 2.62 -1.89
N MET A 150 17.17 3.16 -2.52
CA MET A 150 16.01 3.73 -1.83
C MET A 150 14.71 3.15 -2.38
N ILE A 151 13.81 2.82 -1.47
CA ILE A 151 12.43 2.51 -1.77
C ILE A 151 11.60 3.76 -1.51
N ILE A 152 10.83 4.18 -2.49
CA ILE A 152 9.99 5.36 -2.38
C ILE A 152 8.54 4.92 -2.50
N ASP A 153 7.74 5.29 -1.53
CA ASP A 153 6.32 4.96 -1.47
C ASP A 153 5.48 6.22 -1.55
N LEU A 154 4.56 6.25 -2.50
CA LEU A 154 3.69 7.39 -2.75
C LEU A 154 2.45 7.34 -1.83
N LYS A 155 2.15 8.42 -1.14
CA LYS A 155 0.96 8.52 -0.29
C LYS A 155 0.16 9.79 -0.57
N THR A 156 -1.15 9.66 -0.49
CA THR A 156 -2.04 10.81 -0.41
C THR A 156 -2.57 10.96 1.01
N THR A 157 -2.72 12.19 1.49
CA THR A 157 -3.30 12.48 2.80
C THR A 157 -4.37 13.56 2.70
N GLY A 158 -5.27 13.62 3.68
CA GLY A 158 -6.20 14.74 3.83
C GLY A 158 -5.68 15.84 4.75
N ASN A 159 -4.57 15.59 5.45
CA ASN A 159 -3.94 16.57 6.33
C ASN A 159 -2.45 16.20 6.52
N ILE A 160 -1.59 16.93 5.82
CA ILE A 160 -0.14 16.66 5.84
C ILE A 160 0.47 16.91 7.21
N SER A 161 -0.04 17.88 7.97
CA SER A 161 0.46 18.17 9.32
C SER A 161 0.20 17.02 10.31
N ALA A 162 -0.82 16.19 10.05
CA ALA A 162 -1.11 14.99 10.84
C ALA A 162 -0.49 13.71 10.26
N PHE A 163 0.28 13.79 9.18
CA PHE A 163 0.81 12.60 8.50
C PHE A 163 1.65 11.73 9.42
N ARG A 164 2.50 12.32 10.26
CA ARG A 164 3.34 11.58 11.21
C ARG A 164 2.51 10.65 12.13
N SER A 165 1.42 11.15 12.71
CA SER A 165 0.55 10.33 13.57
C SER A 165 -0.27 9.33 12.74
N SER A 166 -0.70 9.72 11.54
CA SER A 166 -1.41 8.86 10.61
C SER A 166 -0.57 7.68 10.15
N ALA A 167 0.74 7.87 9.97
CA ALA A 167 1.67 6.83 9.56
C ALA A 167 1.69 5.66 10.55
N TYR A 168 1.75 5.93 11.85
CA TYR A 168 1.63 4.87 12.87
C TYR A 168 0.24 4.24 12.91
N LYS A 169 -0.82 5.06 12.79
CA LYS A 169 -2.21 4.60 12.82
C LYS A 169 -2.53 3.64 11.68
N TYR A 170 -1.99 3.90 10.49
CA TYR A 170 -2.24 3.11 9.28
C TYR A 170 -1.15 2.05 9.01
N ASN A 171 -0.29 1.78 10.01
CA ASN A 171 0.75 0.76 9.92
C ASN A 171 1.75 0.99 8.77
N TYR A 172 2.12 2.26 8.51
CA TYR A 172 3.19 2.57 7.55
C TYR A 172 4.57 2.26 8.13
N ASP A 173 4.69 2.24 9.45
CA ASP A 173 5.87 1.77 10.17
C ASP A 173 6.16 0.29 9.89
N SER A 174 5.16 -0.58 9.97
CA SER A 174 5.32 -1.99 9.60
C SER A 174 5.56 -2.16 8.09
N GLN A 175 4.94 -1.32 7.25
CA GLN A 175 5.25 -1.30 5.82
C GLN A 175 6.72 -1.00 5.58
N ALA A 176 7.24 0.08 6.14
CA ALA A 176 8.65 0.45 6.00
C ALA A 176 9.59 -0.66 6.47
N TYR A 177 9.32 -1.27 7.65
CA TYR A 177 10.11 -2.40 8.13
C TYR A 177 10.07 -3.60 7.19
N ILE A 178 8.88 -4.05 6.75
CA ILE A 178 8.73 -5.18 5.83
C ILE A 178 9.53 -4.93 4.55
N TYR A 179 9.45 -3.73 3.99
CA TYR A 179 10.11 -3.41 2.72
C TYR A 179 11.63 -3.37 2.84
N THR A 180 12.19 -2.93 3.96
CA THR A 180 13.64 -3.05 4.19
C THR A 180 14.10 -4.51 4.35
N GLN A 181 13.21 -5.41 4.77
CA GLN A 181 13.50 -6.85 4.78
C GLN A 181 13.39 -7.48 3.38
N LEU A 182 12.43 -7.03 2.57
CA LEU A 182 12.25 -7.47 1.18
C LEU A 182 13.42 -7.01 0.29
N PHE A 183 13.87 -5.77 0.46
CA PHE A 183 14.93 -5.12 -0.31
C PHE A 183 16.10 -4.78 0.61
N LYS A 184 16.88 -5.79 0.97
CA LYS A 184 17.98 -5.63 1.93
C LYS A 184 19.02 -4.62 1.47
N GLY A 185 19.35 -3.69 2.36
CA GLY A 185 20.32 -2.63 2.09
C GLY A 185 19.75 -1.40 1.38
N TYR A 186 18.41 -1.32 1.30
CA TYR A 186 17.69 -0.13 0.82
C TYR A 186 17.06 0.60 1.99
N ASP A 187 17.11 1.92 1.96
CA ASP A 187 16.36 2.79 2.84
C ASP A 187 14.93 2.98 2.33
N PHE A 188 14.03 3.46 3.19
CA PHE A 188 12.62 3.66 2.83
C PHE A 188 12.20 5.10 3.11
N THR A 189 11.56 5.75 2.13
CA THR A 189 11.03 7.10 2.26
C THR A 189 9.60 7.20 1.71
N PHE A 190 8.80 8.08 2.32
CA PHE A 190 7.46 8.42 1.82
C PHE A 190 7.49 9.74 1.07
N VAL A 191 6.92 9.77 -0.12
CA VAL A 191 6.57 11.00 -0.84
C VAL A 191 5.06 11.18 -0.72
N VAL A 192 4.65 12.24 -0.03
CA VAL A 192 3.27 12.45 0.40
C VAL A 192 2.72 13.73 -0.20
N ILE A 193 1.50 13.67 -0.75
CA ILE A 193 0.77 14.88 -1.17
C ILE A 193 -0.55 15.03 -0.41
N ASP A 194 -0.81 16.23 0.07
CA ASP A 194 -2.09 16.59 0.67
C ASP A 194 -3.13 16.85 -0.43
N LYS A 195 -4.22 16.09 -0.41
CA LYS A 195 -5.28 16.18 -1.42
C LYS A 195 -6.01 17.54 -1.42
N THR A 196 -5.98 18.27 -0.32
CA THR A 196 -6.72 19.52 -0.17
C THR A 196 -5.84 20.75 -0.47
N THR A 197 -4.62 20.75 0.10
CA THR A 197 -3.73 21.91 0.04
C THR A 197 -2.66 21.79 -1.04
N LEU A 198 -2.51 20.61 -1.64
CA LEU A 198 -1.44 20.24 -2.58
C LEU A 198 -0.03 20.45 -1.99
N GLN A 199 0.07 20.49 -0.67
CA GLN A 199 1.38 20.48 0.01
C GLN A 199 2.04 19.12 -0.14
N ILE A 200 3.36 19.16 -0.35
CA ILE A 200 4.17 17.95 -0.50
C ILE A 200 5.05 17.80 0.73
N GLY A 201 5.23 16.56 1.18
CA GLY A 201 6.20 16.20 2.21
C GLY A 201 7.00 14.99 1.77
N VAL A 202 8.29 14.99 2.10
CA VAL A 202 9.17 13.83 1.97
C VAL A 202 9.55 13.42 3.39
N TYR A 203 9.34 12.15 3.73
CA TYR A 203 9.51 11.67 5.09
C TYR A 203 10.39 10.42 5.11
N ASP A 204 11.59 10.58 5.62
CA ASP A 204 12.47 9.45 5.90
C ASP A 204 12.06 8.75 7.20
N CYS A 205 12.39 7.46 7.28
CA CYS A 205 12.03 6.62 8.41
C CYS A 205 13.14 6.62 9.47
N SER A 206 12.79 7.01 10.69
CA SER A 206 13.70 6.95 11.82
C SER A 206 13.89 5.52 12.36
N SER A 207 14.97 5.26 13.11
CA SER A 207 15.18 3.97 13.77
C SER A 207 14.01 3.56 14.67
N SER A 208 13.39 4.52 15.38
CA SER A 208 12.22 4.25 16.22
C SER A 208 10.97 3.92 15.40
N PHE A 209 10.85 4.45 14.18
CA PHE A 209 9.75 4.11 13.26
C PHE A 209 9.90 2.67 12.76
N TYR A 210 11.11 2.28 12.35
CA TYR A 210 11.39 0.90 11.96
C TYR A 210 11.21 -0.08 13.13
N GLN A 211 11.65 0.28 14.35
CA GLN A 211 11.45 -0.55 15.52
C GLN A 211 9.97 -0.79 15.83
N SER A 212 9.14 0.27 15.81
CA SER A 212 7.68 0.14 15.95
C SER A 212 7.08 -0.80 14.91
N GLY A 213 7.55 -0.69 13.66
CA GLY A 213 7.14 -1.58 12.58
C GLY A 213 7.55 -3.02 12.81
N GLN A 214 8.77 -3.26 13.28
CA GLN A 214 9.28 -4.57 13.63
C GLN A 214 8.42 -5.23 14.72
N GLU A 215 8.14 -4.53 15.81
CA GLU A 215 7.30 -5.02 16.91
C GLU A 215 5.91 -5.47 16.42
N LYS A 216 5.30 -4.68 15.53
CA LYS A 216 4.02 -5.04 14.92
C LYS A 216 4.10 -6.31 14.07
N VAL A 217 5.16 -6.45 13.27
CA VAL A 217 5.37 -7.63 12.41
C VAL A 217 5.65 -8.88 13.23
N GLU A 218 6.43 -8.77 14.30
CA GLU A 218 6.69 -9.86 15.22
C GLU A 218 5.41 -10.34 15.89
N GLN A 219 4.59 -9.41 16.40
CA GLN A 219 3.30 -9.76 17.00
C GLN A 219 2.32 -10.35 15.97
N ALA A 220 2.31 -9.82 14.75
CA ALA A 220 1.48 -10.37 13.67
C ALA A 220 1.89 -11.81 13.30
N ASN A 221 3.21 -12.09 13.27
CA ASN A 221 3.71 -13.46 13.06
C ASN A 221 3.25 -14.41 14.16
N LEU A 222 3.36 -14.00 15.43
CA LEU A 222 2.89 -14.81 16.57
C LEU A 222 1.39 -15.14 16.46
N ASN A 223 0.57 -14.13 16.14
CA ASN A 223 -0.87 -14.33 16.00
C ASN A 223 -1.20 -15.18 14.75
N TYR A 224 -0.48 -15.00 13.65
CA TYR A 224 -0.63 -15.83 12.46
C TYR A 224 -0.29 -17.31 12.74
N ASP A 225 0.84 -17.55 13.41
CA ASP A 225 1.25 -18.91 13.77
C ASP A 225 0.20 -19.55 14.71
N LEU A 226 -0.24 -18.83 15.72
CA LEU A 226 -1.22 -19.31 16.70
C LEU A 226 -2.58 -19.67 16.08
N PHE A 227 -3.14 -18.79 15.26
CA PHE A 227 -4.52 -18.92 14.78
C PHE A 227 -4.65 -19.63 13.45
N PHE A 228 -3.62 -19.58 12.58
CA PHE A 228 -3.77 -20.04 11.19
C PHE A 228 -2.76 -21.11 10.78
N LYS A 229 -1.51 -21.04 11.25
CA LYS A 229 -0.48 -21.99 10.83
C LYS A 229 -0.48 -23.28 11.66
N LEU A 230 -0.60 -23.16 12.98
CA LEU A 230 -0.71 -24.30 13.89
C LEU A 230 -2.17 -24.79 13.97
N GLY A 231 -3.14 -23.86 13.89
CA GLY A 231 -4.56 -24.20 13.93
C GLY A 231 -5.07 -24.66 15.29
N ASP A 232 -4.25 -24.51 16.35
CA ASP A 232 -4.55 -24.99 17.70
C ASP A 232 -5.49 -24.08 18.48
N THR A 233 -5.68 -22.84 18.01
CA THR A 233 -6.48 -21.82 18.69
C THR A 233 -7.51 -21.22 17.73
N ASP A 234 -8.78 -21.23 18.16
CA ASP A 234 -9.86 -20.60 17.42
C ASP A 234 -9.67 -19.06 17.41
N PRO A 235 -9.67 -18.39 16.24
CA PRO A 235 -9.61 -16.92 16.15
C PRO A 235 -10.69 -16.20 16.97
N ASN A 236 -11.84 -16.83 17.25
CA ASN A 236 -12.86 -16.30 18.15
C ASN A 236 -12.41 -16.14 19.61
N GLN A 237 -11.29 -16.77 19.99
CA GLN A 237 -10.71 -16.65 21.33
C GLN A 237 -9.72 -15.47 21.45
N PHE A 238 -9.53 -14.72 20.36
CA PHE A 238 -8.66 -13.54 20.39
C PHE A 238 -9.19 -12.51 21.39
N LEU A 239 -8.32 -12.07 22.29
CA LEU A 239 -8.62 -11.06 23.31
C LEU A 239 -7.59 -9.95 23.26
N THR A 240 -8.06 -8.72 23.12
CA THR A 240 -7.21 -7.53 23.30
C THR A 240 -7.24 -7.12 24.79
N THR A 241 -6.07 -6.96 25.40
CA THR A 241 -5.94 -6.42 26.76
C THR A 241 -5.15 -5.13 26.69
N GLU A 242 -5.77 -4.03 27.07
CA GLU A 242 -5.15 -2.69 27.11
C GLU A 242 -5.45 -2.02 28.45
N THR A 243 -4.52 -1.19 28.92
CA THR A 243 -4.76 -0.25 30.02
C THR A 243 -5.02 1.13 29.42
N LEU A 244 -6.17 1.72 29.75
CA LEU A 244 -6.58 3.05 29.25
C LEU A 244 -5.97 4.16 30.12
#